data_2148e39d2ff46d4db47ded321f91bb5d
#
_entry.id   2148e39d2ff46d4db47ded321f91bb5d
#
_cell.length_a   1.000
_cell.length_b   1.000
_cell.length_c   1.000
_cell.angle_alpha   90.00
_cell.angle_beta   90.00
_cell.angle_gamma   90.00
#
_symmetry.space_group_name_H-M   'P 1'
#
loop_
_entity.id
_entity.type
_entity.pdbx_description
1 polymer ?
#
loop_
_entity_poly.entity_id
_entity_poly.type
_entity_poly.pdbx_seq_one_letter_code
_entity_poly.pdbx_strand_id
1 'polypeptide(L)'
;DRYEALSAAICAMVMRIPIAHLHGGELTEGAIDEGIRHSITKMSYLHFTSTEQYRNRVIQLGENPERVFYVGALGVENIKKINLMTKEELERSIHFEIDENTVIVTYHPVTLENNTVEGQFLNLLEVLDRNPKIRMIFTKANADTEMAELSMS
;
A
#
# COMPACT_ATOMS: atom_id res chain seq x y z
N ASP A 1 -1.90 -7.92 -2.48
CA ASP A 1 -0.48 -8.30 -2.62
C ASP A 1 0.22 -8.74 -1.32
N ARG A 2 -0.52 -9.01 -0.28
CA ARG A 2 0.00 -9.56 0.97
C ARG A 2 -0.07 -11.09 0.98
N TYR A 3 0.78 -11.74 1.80
CA TYR A 3 0.84 -13.20 1.89
C TYR A 3 -0.48 -13.81 2.37
N GLU A 4 -1.27 -13.10 3.18
CA GLU A 4 -2.60 -13.55 3.59
C GLU A 4 -3.56 -13.63 2.40
N ALA A 5 -3.50 -12.62 1.50
CA ALA A 5 -4.30 -12.63 0.27
C ALA A 5 -3.86 -13.75 -0.68
N LEU A 6 -2.54 -14.02 -0.77
CA LEU A 6 -2.01 -15.15 -1.55
C LEU A 6 -2.53 -16.49 -1.00
N SER A 7 -2.50 -16.68 0.31
CA SER A 7 -3.00 -17.89 0.95
C SER A 7 -4.49 -18.12 0.65
N ALA A 8 -5.30 -17.07 0.74
CA ALA A 8 -6.71 -17.13 0.39
C ALA A 8 -6.92 -17.45 -1.10
N ALA A 9 -6.12 -16.87 -1.99
CA ALA A 9 -6.19 -17.12 -3.43
C ALA A 9 -5.82 -18.57 -3.78
N ILE A 10 -4.80 -19.14 -3.14
CA ILE A 10 -4.43 -20.54 -3.32
C ILE A 10 -5.59 -21.45 -2.91
N CYS A 11 -6.21 -21.22 -1.74
CA CYS A 11 -7.36 -21.99 -1.28
C CYS A 11 -8.54 -21.89 -2.26
N ALA A 12 -8.87 -20.68 -2.71
CA ALA A 12 -9.96 -20.45 -3.66
C ALA A 12 -9.70 -21.19 -4.99
N MET A 13 -8.48 -21.11 -5.51
CA MET A 13 -8.09 -21.80 -6.75
C MET A 13 -8.26 -23.33 -6.61
N VAL A 14 -7.76 -23.94 -5.52
CA VAL A 14 -7.87 -25.37 -5.27
C VAL A 14 -9.35 -25.79 -5.12
N MET A 15 -10.17 -24.96 -4.49
CA MET A 15 -11.60 -25.19 -4.34
C MET A 15 -12.42 -24.84 -5.60
N ARG A 16 -11.77 -24.39 -6.68
CA ARG A 16 -12.40 -23.95 -7.94
C ARG A 16 -13.39 -22.81 -7.75
N ILE A 17 -13.11 -21.91 -6.82
CA ILE A 17 -13.85 -20.67 -6.61
C ILE A 17 -13.22 -19.61 -7.50
N PRO A 18 -13.96 -18.96 -8.42
CA PRO A 18 -13.41 -17.92 -9.29
C PRO A 18 -13.01 -16.69 -8.44
N ILE A 19 -11.83 -16.16 -8.75
CA ILE A 19 -11.25 -15.01 -8.05
C ILE A 19 -11.42 -13.77 -8.93
N ALA A 20 -11.86 -12.66 -8.34
CA ALA A 20 -11.80 -11.33 -8.91
C ALA A 20 -10.65 -10.55 -8.24
N HIS A 21 -9.63 -10.20 -9.03
CA HIS A 21 -8.43 -9.53 -8.54
C HIS A 21 -8.53 -8.02 -8.79
N LEU A 22 -8.47 -7.24 -7.73
CA LEU A 22 -8.42 -5.78 -7.79
C LEU A 22 -6.96 -5.32 -7.65
N HIS A 23 -6.60 -4.24 -8.36
CA HIS A 23 -5.25 -3.66 -8.34
C HIS A 23 -4.12 -4.59 -8.87
N GLY A 24 -4.45 -5.53 -9.75
CA GLY A 24 -3.44 -6.32 -10.47
C GLY A 24 -2.61 -5.47 -11.42
N GLY A 25 -1.40 -5.94 -11.72
CA GLY A 25 -0.51 -5.30 -12.70
C GLY A 25 0.30 -4.12 -12.18
N GLU A 26 0.13 -3.70 -10.93
CA GLU A 26 0.95 -2.67 -10.30
C GLU A 26 2.40 -3.18 -10.07
N LEU A 27 3.36 -2.25 -10.00
CA LEU A 27 4.75 -2.53 -9.66
C LEU A 27 5.09 -1.97 -8.28
N THR A 28 5.90 -2.72 -7.54
CA THR A 28 6.48 -2.28 -6.27
C THR A 28 7.92 -2.76 -6.26
N GLU A 29 8.84 -1.90 -6.72
CA GLU A 29 10.26 -2.24 -6.79
C GLU A 29 10.82 -2.48 -5.37
N GLY A 30 11.68 -3.49 -5.23
CA GLY A 30 12.33 -3.81 -3.97
C GLY A 30 11.43 -4.47 -2.92
N ALA A 31 10.23 -4.93 -3.29
CA ALA A 31 9.30 -5.60 -2.38
C ALA A 31 8.89 -7.00 -2.89
N ILE A 32 8.52 -7.87 -1.95
CA ILE A 32 7.95 -9.20 -2.27
C ILE A 32 6.54 -9.11 -2.88
N ASP A 33 5.89 -7.98 -2.72
CA ASP A 33 4.51 -7.71 -3.12
C ASP A 33 4.28 -7.96 -4.61
N GLU A 34 5.24 -7.63 -5.46
CA GLU A 34 5.13 -7.84 -6.90
C GLU A 34 4.98 -9.32 -7.26
N GLY A 35 5.81 -10.18 -6.65
CA GLY A 35 5.73 -11.63 -6.86
C GLY A 35 4.38 -12.19 -6.39
N ILE A 36 3.90 -11.74 -5.24
CA ILE A 36 2.60 -12.13 -4.68
C ILE A 36 1.47 -11.65 -5.60
N ARG A 37 1.48 -10.37 -5.99
CA ARG A 37 0.46 -9.75 -6.85
C ARG A 37 0.34 -10.48 -8.19
N HIS A 38 1.45 -10.75 -8.84
CA HIS A 38 1.45 -11.46 -10.11
C HIS A 38 1.02 -12.92 -9.97
N SER A 39 1.35 -13.59 -8.87
CA SER A 39 0.84 -14.93 -8.55
C SER A 39 -0.68 -14.93 -8.40
N ILE A 40 -1.24 -13.96 -7.66
CA ILE A 40 -2.69 -13.81 -7.51
C ILE A 40 -3.33 -13.49 -8.88
N THR A 41 -2.70 -12.64 -9.70
CA THR A 41 -3.18 -12.38 -11.07
C THR A 41 -3.34 -13.69 -11.84
N LYS A 42 -2.35 -14.59 -11.81
CA LYS A 42 -2.40 -15.87 -12.54
C LYS A 42 -3.42 -16.88 -12.01
N MET A 43 -3.85 -16.73 -10.77
CA MET A 43 -4.90 -17.56 -10.16
C MET A 43 -6.32 -16.99 -10.36
N SER A 44 -6.42 -15.76 -10.90
CA SER A 44 -7.67 -15.02 -10.95
C SER A 44 -8.37 -15.16 -12.31
N TYR A 45 -9.71 -15.05 -12.27
CA TYR A 45 -10.57 -15.15 -13.45
C TYR A 45 -10.95 -13.78 -14.02
N LEU A 46 -11.15 -12.78 -13.14
CA LEU A 46 -11.45 -11.39 -13.49
C LEU A 46 -10.41 -10.46 -12.91
N HIS A 47 -10.09 -9.39 -13.64
CA HIS A 47 -9.06 -8.44 -13.27
C HIS A 47 -9.60 -7.02 -13.36
N PHE A 48 -9.45 -6.24 -12.28
CA PHE A 48 -9.86 -4.85 -12.18
C PHE A 48 -8.65 -3.99 -11.86
N THR A 49 -8.17 -3.23 -12.83
CA THR A 49 -6.91 -2.48 -12.74
C THR A 49 -7.14 -1.00 -12.50
N SER A 50 -6.19 -0.35 -11.82
CA SER A 50 -6.29 1.06 -11.47
C SER A 50 -5.86 2.02 -12.57
N THR A 51 -5.09 1.54 -13.56
CA THR A 51 -4.68 2.31 -14.74
C THR A 51 -4.68 1.47 -16.00
N GLU A 52 -4.71 2.13 -17.18
CA GLU A 52 -4.57 1.45 -18.45
C GLU A 52 -3.20 0.79 -18.62
N GLN A 53 -2.15 1.37 -18.06
CA GLN A 53 -0.81 0.78 -18.07
C GLN A 53 -0.80 -0.58 -17.33
N TYR A 54 -1.47 -0.65 -16.19
CA TYR A 54 -1.56 -1.89 -15.42
C TYR A 54 -2.47 -2.92 -16.08
N ARG A 55 -3.53 -2.46 -16.76
CA ARG A 55 -4.34 -3.33 -17.61
C ARG A 55 -3.48 -4.02 -18.67
N ASN A 56 -2.68 -3.24 -19.39
CA ASN A 56 -1.81 -3.77 -20.43
C ASN A 56 -0.79 -4.76 -19.86
N ARG A 57 -0.24 -4.51 -18.68
CA ARG A 57 0.67 -5.44 -18.00
C ARG A 57 0.00 -6.76 -17.62
N VAL A 58 -1.23 -6.73 -17.10
CA VAL A 58 -2.00 -7.94 -16.81
C VAL A 58 -2.24 -8.77 -18.08
N ILE A 59 -2.54 -8.12 -19.21
CA ILE A 59 -2.66 -8.78 -20.51
C ILE A 59 -1.32 -9.36 -20.95
N GLN A 60 -0.20 -8.66 -20.76
CA GLN A 60 1.14 -9.16 -21.06
C GLN A 60 1.53 -10.37 -20.22
N LEU A 61 0.99 -10.49 -19.00
CA LEU A 61 1.15 -11.69 -18.16
C LEU A 61 0.36 -12.90 -18.70
N GLY A 62 -0.36 -12.73 -19.82
CA GLY A 62 -1.09 -13.79 -20.51
C GLY A 62 -2.56 -13.92 -20.09
N GLU A 63 -3.15 -12.89 -19.49
CA GLU A 63 -4.58 -12.87 -19.18
C GLU A 63 -5.41 -12.46 -20.39
N ASN A 64 -6.63 -13.02 -20.50
CA ASN A 64 -7.54 -12.69 -21.59
C ASN A 64 -8.01 -11.22 -21.48
N PRO A 65 -7.78 -10.38 -22.52
CA PRO A 65 -8.17 -8.97 -22.50
C PRO A 65 -9.64 -8.70 -22.20
N GLU A 66 -10.54 -9.63 -22.53
CA GLU A 66 -11.99 -9.52 -22.27
C GLU A 66 -12.33 -9.63 -20.77
N ARG A 67 -11.38 -10.09 -19.96
CA ARG A 67 -11.53 -10.24 -18.50
C ARG A 67 -10.71 -9.24 -17.70
N VAL A 68 -10.05 -8.29 -18.38
CA VAL A 68 -9.22 -7.26 -17.75
C VAL A 68 -9.86 -5.89 -17.95
N PHE A 69 -10.35 -5.30 -16.88
CA PHE A 69 -11.08 -4.06 -16.88
C PHE A 69 -10.27 -2.93 -16.22
N TYR A 70 -10.18 -1.79 -16.90
CA TYR A 70 -9.68 -0.57 -16.28
C TYR A 70 -10.84 0.12 -15.57
N VAL A 71 -10.77 0.24 -14.26
CA VAL A 71 -11.85 0.79 -13.41
C VAL A 71 -11.40 1.98 -12.55
N GLY A 72 -10.12 2.30 -12.54
CA GLY A 72 -9.56 3.32 -11.65
C GLY A 72 -9.19 2.78 -10.27
N ALA A 73 -8.64 3.65 -9.44
CA ALA A 73 -8.20 3.31 -8.08
C ALA A 73 -9.32 3.59 -7.06
N LEU A 74 -9.66 2.59 -6.24
CA LEU A 74 -10.69 2.69 -5.21
C LEU A 74 -10.43 3.82 -4.20
N GLY A 75 -9.16 4.02 -3.82
CA GLY A 75 -8.79 5.09 -2.90
C GLY A 75 -9.10 6.49 -3.44
N VAL A 76 -8.86 6.72 -4.73
CA VAL A 76 -9.15 8.00 -5.39
C VAL A 76 -10.67 8.23 -5.47
N GLU A 77 -11.45 7.20 -5.74
CA GLU A 77 -12.89 7.28 -5.76
C GLU A 77 -13.46 7.60 -4.36
N ASN A 78 -12.94 6.95 -3.34
CA ASN A 78 -13.33 7.21 -1.95
C ASN A 78 -13.09 8.65 -1.55
N ILE A 79 -11.88 9.19 -1.80
CA ILE A 79 -11.56 10.60 -1.48
C ILE A 79 -12.56 11.57 -2.12
N LYS A 80 -13.06 11.27 -3.32
CA LYS A 80 -14.05 12.10 -4.02
C LYS A 80 -15.46 11.99 -3.45
N LYS A 81 -15.81 10.88 -2.81
CA LYS A 81 -17.18 10.56 -2.38
C LYS A 81 -17.43 10.79 -0.89
N ILE A 82 -16.41 10.70 -0.05
CA ILE A 82 -16.58 10.89 1.40
C ILE A 82 -16.62 12.38 1.75
N ASN A 83 -17.44 12.71 2.74
CA ASN A 83 -17.37 14.03 3.38
C ASN A 83 -16.12 14.06 4.27
N LEU A 84 -15.13 14.85 3.85
CA LEU A 84 -13.92 15.04 4.63
C LEU A 84 -14.23 15.88 5.88
N MET A 85 -13.57 15.60 6.98
CA MET A 85 -13.61 16.44 8.19
C MET A 85 -13.07 17.82 7.87
N THR A 86 -13.60 18.84 8.55
CA THR A 86 -12.93 20.14 8.58
C THR A 86 -11.62 20.04 9.35
N LYS A 87 -10.75 21.05 9.18
CA LYS A 87 -9.49 21.13 9.92
C LYS A 87 -9.72 21.03 11.43
N GLU A 88 -10.68 21.78 11.94
CA GLU A 88 -11.01 21.86 13.36
C GLU A 88 -11.58 20.54 13.91
N GLU A 89 -12.34 19.81 13.09
CA GLU A 89 -12.85 18.48 13.44
C GLU A 89 -11.72 17.46 13.50
N LEU A 90 -10.79 17.51 12.54
CA LEU A 90 -9.62 16.65 12.51
C LEU A 90 -8.72 16.91 13.71
N GLU A 91 -8.35 18.17 13.98
CA GLU A 91 -7.51 18.57 15.12
C GLU A 91 -8.08 18.06 16.44
N ARG A 92 -9.40 18.20 16.63
CA ARG A 92 -10.08 17.65 17.81
C ARG A 92 -10.04 16.14 17.88
N SER A 93 -10.19 15.47 16.75
CA SER A 93 -10.21 14.00 16.65
C SER A 93 -8.87 13.38 17.02
N ILE A 94 -7.77 13.98 16.55
CA ILE A 94 -6.41 13.46 16.76
C ILE A 94 -5.68 14.13 17.95
N HIS A 95 -6.34 15.11 18.63
CA HIS A 95 -5.77 15.91 19.71
C HIS A 95 -4.44 16.60 19.34
N PHE A 96 -4.37 17.11 18.12
CA PHE A 96 -3.17 17.73 17.56
C PHE A 96 -3.54 18.94 16.71
N GLU A 97 -2.94 20.10 16.98
CA GLU A 97 -3.11 21.30 16.17
C GLU A 97 -2.29 21.20 14.88
N ILE A 98 -2.92 21.51 13.76
CA ILE A 98 -2.32 21.47 12.42
C ILE A 98 -2.04 22.89 11.95
N ASP A 99 -0.82 23.19 11.60
CA ASP A 99 -0.39 24.47 11.04
C ASP A 99 0.38 24.28 9.72
N GLU A 100 0.91 25.38 9.18
CA GLU A 100 1.69 25.37 7.93
C GLU A 100 3.03 24.62 8.01
N ASN A 101 3.52 24.35 9.22
CA ASN A 101 4.72 23.57 9.49
C ASN A 101 4.41 22.11 9.84
N THR A 102 3.17 21.71 9.78
CA THR A 102 2.77 20.33 10.08
C THR A 102 2.94 19.43 8.87
N VAL A 103 3.66 18.34 9.04
CA VAL A 103 3.87 17.32 8.02
C VAL A 103 3.34 15.97 8.49
N ILE A 104 2.81 15.19 7.57
CA ILE A 104 2.51 13.78 7.80
C ILE A 104 3.66 12.93 7.27
N VAL A 105 4.14 12.01 8.09
CA VAL A 105 5.25 11.12 7.76
C VAL A 105 4.75 9.68 7.74
N THR A 106 4.87 9.04 6.59
CA THR A 106 4.61 7.61 6.43
C THR A 106 5.91 6.96 5.94
N TYR A 107 6.52 6.12 6.77
CA TYR A 107 7.74 5.44 6.42
C TYR A 107 7.45 3.98 6.06
N HIS A 108 7.83 3.60 4.86
CA HIS A 108 7.73 2.22 4.35
C HIS A 108 9.14 1.72 4.02
N PRO A 109 9.70 0.79 4.79
CA PRO A 109 11.00 0.20 4.47
C PRO A 109 10.92 -0.66 3.22
N VAL A 110 12.07 -0.83 2.55
CA VAL A 110 12.22 -1.74 1.42
C VAL A 110 12.37 -3.17 1.95
N THR A 111 11.39 -4.04 1.68
CA THR A 111 11.30 -5.38 2.27
C THR A 111 12.36 -6.38 1.80
N LEU A 112 13.08 -6.09 0.72
CA LEU A 112 14.17 -6.93 0.17
C LEU A 112 15.58 -6.48 0.55
N GLU A 113 15.71 -5.36 1.30
CA GLU A 113 17.00 -4.91 1.81
C GLU A 113 17.26 -5.50 3.21
N ASN A 114 18.45 -6.10 3.39
CA ASN A 114 18.84 -6.69 4.66
C ASN A 114 19.43 -5.64 5.62
N ASN A 115 18.85 -5.48 6.79
CA ASN A 115 19.41 -4.74 7.95
C ASN A 115 19.68 -3.22 7.74
N THR A 116 18.99 -2.55 6.82
CA THR A 116 19.16 -1.10 6.59
C THR A 116 18.03 -0.25 7.16
N VAL A 117 16.89 -0.87 7.53
CA VAL A 117 15.64 -0.20 7.95
C VAL A 117 15.87 0.71 9.15
N GLU A 118 16.50 0.20 10.20
CA GLU A 118 16.78 0.98 11.43
C GLU A 118 17.68 2.18 11.14
N GLY A 119 18.77 1.98 10.38
CA GLY A 119 19.68 3.06 10.00
C GLY A 119 19.01 4.12 9.13
N GLN A 120 18.17 3.74 8.19
CA GLN A 120 17.40 4.67 7.35
C GLN A 120 16.40 5.48 8.16
N PHE A 121 15.69 4.82 9.09
CA PHE A 121 14.74 5.48 9.97
C PHE A 121 15.42 6.44 10.95
N LEU A 122 16.55 6.05 11.53
CA LEU A 122 17.35 6.93 12.40
C LEU A 122 17.86 8.16 11.65
N ASN A 123 18.31 8.02 10.40
CA ASN A 123 18.71 9.16 9.57
C ASN A 123 17.54 10.12 9.31
N LEU A 124 16.33 9.58 9.08
CA LEU A 124 15.13 10.40 8.93
C LEU A 124 14.85 11.18 10.24
N LEU A 125 14.88 10.51 11.39
CA LEU A 125 14.66 11.14 12.69
C LEU A 125 15.69 12.22 12.98
N GLU A 126 16.98 11.98 12.65
CA GLU A 126 18.05 12.99 12.83
C GLU A 126 17.79 14.25 12.00
N VAL A 127 17.35 14.11 10.75
CA VAL A 127 16.99 15.27 9.91
C VAL A 127 15.80 16.04 10.50
N LEU A 128 14.81 15.31 11.00
CA LEU A 128 13.62 15.92 11.61
C LEU A 128 13.95 16.65 12.91
N ASP A 129 14.80 16.07 13.75
CA ASP A 129 15.27 16.68 15.02
C ASP A 129 16.05 17.99 14.79
N ARG A 130 16.78 18.08 13.69
CA ARG A 130 17.45 19.32 13.27
C ARG A 130 16.51 20.45 12.84
N ASN A 131 15.21 20.15 12.68
CA ASN A 131 14.17 21.07 12.24
C ASN A 131 13.05 21.22 13.28
N PRO A 132 13.30 21.77 14.48
CA PRO A 132 12.36 21.75 15.61
C PRO A 132 11.08 22.57 15.37
N LYS A 133 10.99 23.33 14.29
CA LYS A 133 9.79 24.07 13.89
C LYS A 133 8.77 23.18 13.16
N ILE A 134 9.20 22.04 12.67
CA ILE A 134 8.32 21.10 11.96
C ILE A 134 7.56 20.28 13.01
N ARG A 135 6.25 20.30 12.91
CA ARG A 135 5.34 19.43 13.69
C ARG A 135 5.04 18.19 12.87
N MET A 136 5.09 17.01 13.48
CA MET A 136 5.02 15.75 12.75
C MET A 136 3.90 14.87 13.25
N ILE A 137 3.18 14.27 12.30
CA ILE A 137 2.23 13.20 12.54
C ILE A 137 2.78 11.97 11.84
N PHE A 138 3.21 10.98 12.62
CA PHE A 138 3.65 9.70 12.07
C PHE A 138 2.45 8.76 11.92
N THR A 139 2.27 8.22 10.72
CA THR A 139 1.34 7.12 10.53
C THR A 139 2.00 5.81 10.95
N LYS A 140 1.22 4.94 11.60
CA LYS A 140 1.71 3.61 11.93
C LYS A 140 1.95 2.81 10.65
N ALA A 141 3.09 2.18 10.56
CA ALA A 141 3.42 1.29 9.45
C ALA A 141 2.59 -0.01 9.49
N ASN A 142 2.51 -0.69 8.34
CA ASN A 142 1.94 -2.01 8.28
C ASN A 142 2.74 -3.02 9.12
N ALA A 143 2.09 -4.07 9.60
CA ALA A 143 2.72 -5.15 10.35
C ALA A 143 3.47 -6.13 9.40
N ASP A 144 4.36 -5.60 8.55
CA ASP A 144 5.27 -6.41 7.77
C ASP A 144 6.45 -6.86 8.64
N THR A 145 7.08 -7.96 8.28
CA THR A 145 7.95 -8.77 9.16
C THR A 145 9.06 -7.97 9.89
N GLU A 146 9.59 -6.92 9.28
CA GLU A 146 10.67 -6.09 9.87
C GLU A 146 10.15 -4.92 10.72
N MET A 147 8.90 -4.51 10.54
CA MET A 147 8.30 -3.39 11.27
C MET A 147 7.66 -3.82 12.60
N ALA A 148 7.41 -5.12 12.80
CA ALA A 148 6.92 -5.63 14.07
C ALA A 148 7.95 -5.43 15.20
N GLU A 149 9.24 -5.46 14.90
CA GLU A 149 10.32 -5.25 15.88
C GLU A 149 10.45 -3.78 16.31
N LEU A 150 10.27 -2.82 15.39
CA LEU A 150 10.33 -1.38 15.71
C LEU A 150 9.11 -0.87 16.52
N SER A 151 7.99 -1.59 16.48
CA SER A 151 6.79 -1.21 17.23
C SER A 151 6.79 -1.68 18.70
N MET A 152 7.77 -2.49 19.10
CA MET A 152 7.89 -3.08 20.44
C MET A 152 9.00 -2.43 21.29
N SER A 153 9.77 -1.49 20.72
CA SER A 153 10.79 -0.69 21.41
C SER A 153 10.28 0.75 21.65
#